data_d5c57f687f52527efe1101ac30e1b743
#
_entry.id   d5c57f687f52527efe1101ac30e1b743
#
_cell.length_a   1.000
_cell.length_b   1.000
_cell.length_c   1.000
_cell.angle_alpha   90.00
_cell.angle_beta   90.00
_cell.angle_gamma   90.00
#
_symmetry.space_group_name_H-M   'P 1'
#
loop_
_entity.id
_entity.type
_entity.pdbx_description
1 polymer ?
#
loop_
_entity_poly.entity_id
_entity_poly.type
_entity_poly.pdbx_seq_one_letter_code
_entity_poly.pdbx_strand_id
1 'polypeptide(L)'
;MKGFAWREISARQWLVLAGATFGYGLYYVCRLSLSVVKAPLVAEHVLTPAQIGLAGSALFYANAVGKFTNGVLADRLSLRKMLALGLAGSAALNLLLGVAGGWLGFALFAAVWGLNGWFQSMGAPACVVGLTRWFEPRQRGTFYGLWSAAHNIGEGLTFVLTSLVVVAWGWRGGFLGSALVGAFGVVLILVLFRDRPVDDGVPLETAPRTGGLTPTQAQVLRNPLVWCIALASACMYITRYAVNSWGIFYFHHAKGYSLVEAGGLVGVSSVFGVVGTVASGWLSDAFFGGDRTRPALLFGVLNAASLLLMLGVPHGPKALDVAAMVGFGLAIGSLVCLLGGLMAVDSVPKAAAGTALGVVGIASYVGAGLQDMVSGWLIGRGQLIGASQAYDFSRVRSFWLTAALAGVALTVLAQWMHRRANLTQPGSEGS
;
A
#
# COMPACT_ATOMS: atom_id res chain seq x y z
N MET A 1 -16.09 -29.72 8.27
CA MET A 1 -16.21 -28.32 7.82
C MET A 1 -17.26 -28.28 6.72
N LYS A 2 -18.47 -27.75 6.98
CA LYS A 2 -19.48 -27.54 5.92
C LYS A 2 -18.90 -26.49 4.96
N GLY A 3 -18.77 -26.83 3.67
CA GLY A 3 -18.20 -25.96 2.66
C GLY A 3 -18.96 -24.64 2.57
N PHE A 4 -18.23 -23.57 2.33
CA PHE A 4 -18.75 -22.22 2.10
C PHE A 4 -19.69 -22.26 0.88
N ALA A 5 -20.99 -22.01 1.11
CA ALA A 5 -21.97 -22.04 0.03
C ALA A 5 -22.08 -20.66 -0.62
N TRP A 6 -21.38 -20.44 -1.74
CA TRP A 6 -21.45 -19.22 -2.57
C TRP A 6 -22.89 -18.85 -2.97
N ARG A 7 -23.80 -19.82 -3.00
CA ARG A 7 -25.22 -19.66 -3.35
C ARG A 7 -26.03 -18.88 -2.30
N GLU A 8 -25.52 -18.74 -1.07
CA GLU A 8 -26.20 -18.03 0.03
C GLU A 8 -25.95 -16.52 0.00
N ILE A 9 -25.05 -16.04 -0.88
CA ILE A 9 -24.69 -14.62 -0.98
C ILE A 9 -25.71 -13.87 -1.82
N SER A 10 -26.37 -12.89 -1.22
CA SER A 10 -27.35 -12.06 -1.89
C SER A 10 -26.73 -11.16 -2.96
N ALA A 11 -27.50 -10.78 -3.99
CA ALA A 11 -27.06 -9.84 -5.01
C ALA A 11 -26.61 -8.49 -4.40
N ARG A 12 -27.24 -8.06 -3.31
CA ARG A 12 -26.87 -6.83 -2.59
C ARG A 12 -25.49 -6.92 -1.95
N GLN A 13 -25.12 -8.06 -1.36
CA GLN A 13 -23.79 -8.29 -0.81
C GLN A 13 -22.71 -8.24 -1.90
N TRP A 14 -23.00 -8.80 -3.07
CA TRP A 14 -22.09 -8.68 -4.23
C TRP A 14 -21.93 -7.24 -4.72
N LEU A 15 -23.00 -6.46 -4.76
CA LEU A 15 -22.93 -5.04 -5.15
C LEU A 15 -22.12 -4.22 -4.13
N VAL A 16 -22.27 -4.47 -2.83
CA VAL A 16 -21.48 -3.78 -1.80
C VAL A 16 -20.02 -4.18 -1.87
N LEU A 17 -19.72 -5.48 -2.07
CA LEU A 17 -18.34 -5.93 -2.28
C LEU A 17 -17.73 -5.28 -3.52
N ALA A 18 -18.46 -5.25 -4.64
CA ALA A 18 -18.01 -4.58 -5.87
C ALA A 18 -17.77 -3.09 -5.64
N GLY A 19 -18.71 -2.40 -4.98
CA GLY A 19 -18.56 -0.98 -4.62
C GLY A 19 -17.36 -0.71 -3.72
N ALA A 20 -17.10 -1.57 -2.73
CA ALA A 20 -15.90 -1.49 -1.88
C ALA A 20 -14.63 -1.77 -2.68
N THR A 21 -14.61 -2.83 -3.49
CA THR A 21 -13.41 -3.27 -4.22
C THR A 21 -13.04 -2.30 -5.33
N PHE A 22 -13.97 -2.00 -6.23
CA PHE A 22 -13.70 -1.07 -7.33
C PHE A 22 -13.55 0.36 -6.83
N GLY A 23 -14.42 0.81 -5.91
CA GLY A 23 -14.30 2.14 -5.31
C GLY A 23 -12.94 2.35 -4.65
N TYR A 24 -12.49 1.38 -3.84
CA TYR A 24 -11.18 1.46 -3.19
C TYR A 24 -10.01 1.29 -4.18
N GLY A 25 -10.17 0.49 -5.23
CA GLY A 25 -9.19 0.40 -6.32
C GLY A 25 -8.97 1.77 -6.98
N LEU A 26 -10.04 2.54 -7.21
CA LEU A 26 -9.94 3.87 -7.83
C LEU A 26 -9.32 4.94 -6.89
N TYR A 27 -9.29 4.71 -5.58
CA TYR A 27 -8.45 5.52 -4.68
C TYR A 27 -6.98 5.45 -5.07
N TYR A 28 -6.50 4.27 -5.49
CA TYR A 28 -5.10 4.10 -5.88
C TYR A 28 -4.74 4.86 -7.14
N VAL A 29 -5.68 5.07 -8.06
CA VAL A 29 -5.46 5.91 -9.24
C VAL A 29 -5.15 7.36 -8.83
N CYS A 30 -5.94 7.93 -7.92
CA CYS A 30 -5.70 9.27 -7.40
C CYS A 30 -4.47 9.37 -6.48
N ARG A 31 -4.03 8.25 -5.90
CA ARG A 31 -2.89 8.17 -4.98
C ARG A 31 -1.55 8.07 -5.69
N LEU A 32 -1.49 7.30 -6.76
CA LEU A 32 -0.24 6.95 -7.45
C LEU A 32 -0.03 7.74 -8.75
N SER A 33 -0.94 8.68 -9.09
CA SER A 33 -0.78 9.57 -10.25
C SER A 33 0.56 10.29 -10.24
N LEU A 34 1.02 10.79 -9.07
CA LEU A 34 2.34 11.43 -8.94
C LEU A 34 3.48 10.49 -9.35
N SER A 35 3.39 9.18 -9.08
CA SER A 35 4.45 8.21 -9.43
C SER A 35 4.70 8.13 -10.93
N VAL A 36 3.65 8.30 -11.74
CA VAL A 36 3.73 8.25 -13.20
C VAL A 36 4.21 9.57 -13.78
N VAL A 37 3.80 10.69 -13.20
CA VAL A 37 4.12 12.03 -13.74
C VAL A 37 5.47 12.58 -13.28
N LYS A 38 6.25 11.86 -12.45
CA LYS A 38 7.54 12.31 -11.93
C LYS A 38 8.53 12.70 -13.02
N ALA A 39 8.70 11.83 -14.03
CA ALA A 39 9.64 12.08 -15.11
C ALA A 39 9.29 13.35 -15.92
N PRO A 40 8.06 13.53 -16.43
CA PRO A 40 7.71 14.76 -17.13
C PRO A 40 7.70 16.02 -16.23
N LEU A 41 7.36 15.92 -14.93
CA LEU A 41 7.47 17.07 -14.01
C LEU A 41 8.91 17.55 -13.88
N VAL A 42 9.88 16.63 -13.85
CA VAL A 42 11.31 16.96 -13.82
C VAL A 42 11.78 17.49 -15.18
N ALA A 43 11.34 16.86 -16.27
CA ALA A 43 11.71 17.26 -17.62
C ALA A 43 11.26 18.70 -17.97
N GLU A 44 10.07 19.09 -17.49
CA GLU A 44 9.53 20.44 -17.66
C GLU A 44 9.97 21.43 -16.57
N HIS A 45 10.93 21.04 -15.70
CA HIS A 45 11.45 21.86 -14.61
C HIS A 45 10.39 22.39 -13.62
N VAL A 46 9.26 21.71 -13.51
CA VAL A 46 8.20 22.09 -12.54
C VAL A 46 8.63 21.80 -11.11
N LEU A 47 9.24 20.62 -10.88
CA LEU A 47 9.78 20.21 -9.60
C LEU A 47 11.09 19.42 -9.79
N THR A 48 12.01 19.56 -8.85
CA THR A 48 13.21 18.73 -8.78
C THR A 48 12.90 17.33 -8.21
N PRO A 49 13.72 16.29 -8.46
CA PRO A 49 13.55 14.98 -7.86
C PRO A 49 13.43 15.03 -6.33
N ALA A 50 14.24 15.86 -5.66
CA ALA A 50 14.19 16.05 -4.22
C ALA A 50 12.86 16.63 -3.75
N GLN A 51 12.33 17.64 -4.44
CA GLN A 51 11.02 18.23 -4.15
C GLN A 51 9.89 17.22 -4.37
N ILE A 52 9.95 16.41 -5.42
CA ILE A 52 8.96 15.35 -5.70
C ILE A 52 9.01 14.29 -4.59
N GLY A 53 10.19 13.90 -4.12
CA GLY A 53 10.33 12.96 -3.01
C GLY A 53 9.73 13.51 -1.71
N LEU A 54 9.95 14.79 -1.39
CA LEU A 54 9.35 15.46 -0.24
C LEU A 54 7.82 15.58 -0.37
N ALA A 55 7.30 15.91 -1.55
CA ALA A 55 5.86 15.94 -1.79
C ALA A 55 5.24 14.54 -1.63
N GLY A 56 5.88 13.51 -2.18
CA GLY A 56 5.44 12.13 -2.02
C GLY A 56 5.42 11.68 -0.57
N SER A 57 6.44 12.02 0.22
CA SER A 57 6.49 11.71 1.65
C SER A 57 5.39 12.40 2.45
N ALA A 58 5.01 13.63 2.07
CA ALA A 58 3.90 14.35 2.70
C ALA A 58 2.58 13.57 2.61
N LEU A 59 2.31 12.91 1.48
CA LEU A 59 1.14 12.03 1.33
C LEU A 59 1.16 10.88 2.33
N PHE A 60 2.30 10.20 2.50
CA PHE A 60 2.40 9.05 3.41
C PHE A 60 2.25 9.46 4.86
N TYR A 61 2.89 10.55 5.29
CA TYR A 61 2.79 11.03 6.67
C TYR A 61 1.40 11.56 6.99
N ALA A 62 0.79 12.32 6.07
CA ALA A 62 -0.58 12.78 6.25
C ALA A 62 -1.59 11.61 6.27
N ASN A 63 -1.36 10.55 5.48
CA ASN A 63 -2.15 9.34 5.53
C ASN A 63 -1.99 8.61 6.88
N ALA A 64 -0.78 8.53 7.43
CA ALA A 64 -0.55 7.93 8.74
C ALA A 64 -1.33 8.69 9.84
N VAL A 65 -1.24 10.01 9.88
CA VAL A 65 -2.03 10.87 10.78
C VAL A 65 -3.53 10.72 10.53
N GLY A 66 -3.91 10.71 9.26
CA GLY A 66 -5.30 10.56 8.81
C GLY A 66 -5.95 9.27 9.31
N LYS A 67 -5.21 8.17 9.45
CA LYS A 67 -5.73 6.91 10.01
C LYS A 67 -6.28 7.07 11.42
N PHE A 68 -5.68 7.93 12.24
CA PHE A 68 -6.18 8.22 13.58
C PHE A 68 -7.44 9.07 13.53
N THR A 69 -7.39 10.20 12.84
CA THR A 69 -8.51 11.15 12.77
C THR A 69 -9.72 10.54 12.07
N ASN A 70 -9.49 9.83 10.96
CA ASN A 70 -10.55 9.22 10.17
C ASN A 70 -11.06 7.90 10.78
N GLY A 71 -10.26 7.21 11.60
CA GLY A 71 -10.74 6.10 12.42
C GLY A 71 -11.84 6.54 13.40
N VAL A 72 -11.65 7.71 14.05
CA VAL A 72 -12.69 8.31 14.91
C VAL A 72 -13.90 8.77 14.10
N LEU A 73 -13.65 9.29 12.91
CA LEU A 73 -14.70 9.78 12.02
C LEU A 73 -15.58 8.65 11.47
N ALA A 74 -14.99 7.46 11.21
CA ALA A 74 -15.71 6.27 10.74
C ALA A 74 -16.77 5.77 11.73
N ASP A 75 -16.57 6.02 13.03
CA ASP A 75 -17.54 5.65 14.07
C ASP A 75 -18.76 6.59 14.07
N ARG A 76 -18.63 7.80 13.52
CA ARG A 76 -19.64 8.86 13.59
C ARG A 76 -20.34 9.15 12.26
N LEU A 77 -19.70 8.82 11.15
CA LEU A 77 -20.21 9.09 9.81
C LEU A 77 -20.79 7.84 9.15
N SER A 78 -21.67 8.04 8.18
CA SER A 78 -22.00 7.01 7.20
C SER A 78 -20.75 6.57 6.45
N LEU A 79 -20.45 5.28 6.45
CA LEU A 79 -19.26 4.71 5.78
C LEU A 79 -19.29 4.99 4.28
N ARG A 80 -20.49 4.96 3.67
CA ARG A 80 -20.71 5.33 2.27
C ARG A 80 -20.31 6.77 2.01
N LYS A 81 -20.76 7.71 2.85
CA LYS A 81 -20.41 9.13 2.73
C LYS A 81 -18.92 9.34 2.97
N MET A 82 -18.33 8.65 3.96
CA MET A 82 -16.91 8.73 4.26
C MET A 82 -16.04 8.24 3.10
N LEU A 83 -16.39 7.08 2.52
CA LEU A 83 -15.69 6.52 1.37
C LEU A 83 -15.82 7.45 0.15
N ALA A 84 -17.01 7.96 -0.13
CA ALA A 84 -17.24 8.88 -1.24
C ALA A 84 -16.51 10.23 -1.04
N LEU A 85 -16.54 10.81 0.17
CA LEU A 85 -15.88 12.07 0.50
C LEU A 85 -14.36 11.97 0.35
N GLY A 86 -13.77 10.87 0.84
CA GLY A 86 -12.33 10.64 0.71
C GLY A 86 -11.88 10.58 -0.75
N LEU A 87 -12.64 9.87 -1.60
CA LEU A 87 -12.31 9.81 -3.04
C LEU A 87 -12.61 11.13 -3.75
N ALA A 88 -13.71 11.81 -3.40
CA ALA A 88 -14.04 13.11 -3.98
C ALA A 88 -12.97 14.17 -3.64
N GLY A 89 -12.51 14.22 -2.38
CA GLY A 89 -11.41 15.08 -1.97
C GLY A 89 -10.13 14.78 -2.73
N SER A 90 -9.78 13.50 -2.84
CA SER A 90 -8.63 13.03 -3.62
C SER A 90 -8.72 13.43 -5.10
N ALA A 91 -9.88 13.25 -5.72
CA ALA A 91 -10.13 13.65 -7.12
C ALA A 91 -10.03 15.17 -7.29
N ALA A 92 -10.62 15.96 -6.39
CA ALA A 92 -10.55 17.41 -6.43
C ALA A 92 -9.10 17.94 -6.31
N LEU A 93 -8.28 17.32 -5.47
CA LEU A 93 -6.87 17.70 -5.32
C LEU A 93 -6.03 17.29 -6.55
N ASN A 94 -6.32 16.15 -7.16
CA ASN A 94 -5.72 15.78 -8.46
C ASN A 94 -6.16 16.76 -9.56
N LEU A 95 -7.44 17.16 -9.60
CA LEU A 95 -7.93 18.20 -10.52
C LEU A 95 -7.17 19.51 -10.32
N LEU A 96 -7.04 19.97 -9.08
CA LEU A 96 -6.30 21.18 -8.73
C LEU A 96 -4.85 21.13 -9.22
N LEU A 97 -4.14 20.02 -9.00
CA LEU A 97 -2.77 19.84 -9.48
C LEU A 97 -2.69 19.78 -11.00
N GLY A 98 -3.65 19.15 -11.67
CA GLY A 98 -3.69 19.10 -13.13
C GLY A 98 -3.90 20.49 -13.76
N VAL A 99 -4.75 21.32 -13.16
CA VAL A 99 -5.04 22.67 -13.66
C VAL A 99 -3.96 23.67 -13.24
N ALA A 100 -3.63 23.72 -11.96
CA ALA A 100 -2.83 24.79 -11.36
C ALA A 100 -1.42 24.36 -10.91
N GLY A 101 -1.08 23.07 -10.93
CA GLY A 101 0.16 22.53 -10.34
C GLY A 101 1.45 23.18 -10.86
N GLY A 102 1.48 23.62 -12.13
CA GLY A 102 2.64 24.30 -12.71
C GLY A 102 2.84 25.75 -12.20
N TRP A 103 1.83 26.34 -11.59
CA TRP A 103 1.89 27.70 -11.00
C TRP A 103 2.03 27.68 -9.48
N LEU A 104 1.80 26.51 -8.87
CA LEU A 104 1.96 26.36 -7.44
C LEU A 104 3.46 26.26 -7.12
N GLY A 105 3.93 27.04 -6.18
CA GLY A 105 5.27 26.82 -5.60
C GLY A 105 5.32 25.46 -4.90
N PHE A 106 6.53 24.94 -4.72
CA PHE A 106 6.77 23.61 -4.14
C PHE A 106 5.99 23.38 -2.82
N ALA A 107 6.04 24.34 -1.90
CA ALA A 107 5.39 24.19 -0.58
C ALA A 107 3.88 23.94 -0.70
N LEU A 108 3.20 24.68 -1.59
CA LEU A 108 1.76 24.51 -1.80
C LEU A 108 1.45 23.21 -2.56
N PHE A 109 2.27 22.83 -3.54
CA PHE A 109 2.16 21.53 -4.22
C PHE A 109 2.27 20.38 -3.21
N ALA A 110 3.27 20.42 -2.32
CA ALA A 110 3.47 19.41 -1.29
C ALA A 110 2.33 19.37 -0.27
N ALA A 111 1.79 20.55 0.12
CA ALA A 111 0.64 20.65 1.01
C ALA A 111 -0.63 20.04 0.37
N VAL A 112 -0.91 20.35 -0.90
CA VAL A 112 -2.04 19.76 -1.65
C VAL A 112 -1.88 18.24 -1.76
N TRP A 113 -0.67 17.77 -2.05
CA TRP A 113 -0.41 16.33 -2.14
C TRP A 113 -0.47 15.63 -0.77
N GLY A 114 -0.02 16.29 0.30
CA GLY A 114 -0.19 15.83 1.67
C GLY A 114 -1.67 15.72 2.06
N LEU A 115 -2.48 16.74 1.74
CA LEU A 115 -3.93 16.71 1.98
C LEU A 115 -4.61 15.58 1.20
N ASN A 116 -4.14 15.27 -0.02
CA ASN A 116 -4.56 14.07 -0.75
C ASN A 116 -4.33 12.80 0.11
N GLY A 117 -3.17 12.68 0.77
CA GLY A 117 -2.88 11.56 1.68
C GLY A 117 -3.86 11.44 2.84
N TRP A 118 -4.30 12.57 3.40
CA TRP A 118 -5.30 12.57 4.46
C TRP A 118 -6.66 12.06 3.97
N PHE A 119 -7.15 12.53 2.83
CA PHE A 119 -8.38 12.02 2.21
C PHE A 119 -8.27 10.53 1.86
N GLN A 120 -7.12 10.11 1.38
CA GLN A 120 -6.83 8.69 1.06
C GLN A 120 -6.97 7.76 2.27
N SER A 121 -6.71 8.25 3.48
CA SER A 121 -6.80 7.45 4.70
C SER A 121 -8.24 7.09 5.11
N MET A 122 -9.26 7.72 4.51
CA MET A 122 -10.68 7.40 4.73
C MET A 122 -11.11 6.08 4.09
N GLY A 123 -10.43 5.65 3.02
CA GLY A 123 -10.88 4.54 2.19
C GLY A 123 -10.90 3.19 2.89
N ALA A 124 -9.76 2.75 3.41
CA ALA A 124 -9.63 1.42 4.01
C ALA A 124 -10.53 1.20 5.25
N PRO A 125 -10.59 2.12 6.25
CA PRO A 125 -11.47 1.95 7.40
C PRO A 125 -12.93 1.84 7.00
N ALA A 126 -13.41 2.67 6.06
CA ALA A 126 -14.78 2.65 5.58
C ALA A 126 -15.15 1.30 4.92
N CYS A 127 -14.25 0.76 4.08
CA CYS A 127 -14.47 -0.53 3.44
C CYS A 127 -14.44 -1.68 4.45
N VAL A 128 -13.42 -1.75 5.31
CA VAL A 128 -13.25 -2.84 6.28
C VAL A 128 -14.43 -2.91 7.24
N VAL A 129 -14.80 -1.78 7.86
CA VAL A 129 -15.96 -1.72 8.75
C VAL A 129 -17.26 -2.02 7.98
N GLY A 130 -17.41 -1.52 6.75
CA GLY A 130 -18.55 -1.83 5.90
C GLY A 130 -18.69 -3.34 5.65
N LEU A 131 -17.60 -4.00 5.23
CA LEU A 131 -17.63 -5.45 4.99
C LEU A 131 -17.97 -6.25 6.25
N THR A 132 -17.50 -5.84 7.44
CA THR A 132 -17.86 -6.53 8.68
C THR A 132 -19.34 -6.41 9.06
N ARG A 133 -20.06 -5.40 8.55
CA ARG A 133 -21.51 -5.22 8.76
C ARG A 133 -22.35 -6.04 7.77
N TRP A 134 -21.80 -6.34 6.58
CA TRP A 134 -22.48 -7.02 5.50
C TRP A 134 -22.26 -8.54 5.49
N PHE A 135 -21.15 -9.01 6.06
CA PHE A 135 -20.76 -10.42 6.01
C PHE A 135 -20.62 -11.02 7.40
N GLU A 136 -21.13 -12.23 7.54
CA GLU A 136 -21.03 -13.00 8.78
C GLU A 136 -19.57 -13.32 9.15
N PRO A 137 -19.26 -13.53 10.44
CA PRO A 137 -17.90 -13.82 10.90
C PRO A 137 -17.18 -14.94 10.13
N ARG A 138 -17.96 -15.98 9.69
CA ARG A 138 -17.41 -17.10 8.90
C ARG A 138 -17.00 -16.70 7.47
N GLN A 139 -17.61 -15.65 6.93
CA GLN A 139 -17.44 -15.21 5.56
C GLN A 139 -16.39 -14.07 5.45
N ARG A 140 -16.17 -13.33 6.54
CA ARG A 140 -15.35 -12.11 6.55
C ARG A 140 -13.95 -12.31 5.99
N GLY A 141 -13.28 -13.42 6.31
CA GLY A 141 -11.95 -13.71 5.81
C GLY A 141 -11.89 -13.78 4.28
N THR A 142 -12.83 -14.49 3.65
CA THR A 142 -12.91 -14.62 2.20
C THR A 142 -13.19 -13.27 1.52
N PHE A 143 -14.19 -12.53 2.02
CA PHE A 143 -14.58 -11.25 1.40
C PHE A 143 -13.56 -10.14 1.66
N TYR A 144 -12.89 -10.16 2.81
CA TYR A 144 -11.74 -9.29 3.08
C TYR A 144 -10.57 -9.59 2.12
N GLY A 145 -10.29 -10.88 1.88
CA GLY A 145 -9.27 -11.30 0.91
C GLY A 145 -9.58 -10.83 -0.52
N LEU A 146 -10.83 -10.98 -0.97
CA LEU A 146 -11.27 -10.48 -2.27
C LEU A 146 -11.15 -8.95 -2.37
N TRP A 147 -11.62 -8.24 -1.34
CA TRP A 147 -11.49 -6.78 -1.29
C TRP A 147 -10.02 -6.33 -1.26
N SER A 148 -9.16 -7.06 -0.57
CA SER A 148 -7.75 -6.66 -0.45
C SER A 148 -7.00 -6.71 -1.78
N ALA A 149 -7.51 -7.44 -2.79
CA ALA A 149 -6.97 -7.38 -4.15
C ALA A 149 -7.16 -6.01 -4.82
N ALA A 150 -8.11 -5.19 -4.32
CA ALA A 150 -8.45 -3.88 -4.88
C ALA A 150 -7.23 -2.95 -5.00
N HIS A 151 -6.32 -2.97 -4.03
CA HIS A 151 -5.14 -2.11 -4.07
C HIS A 151 -4.17 -2.49 -5.20
N ASN A 152 -3.91 -3.77 -5.42
CA ASN A 152 -3.05 -4.21 -6.51
C ASN A 152 -3.70 -3.94 -7.89
N ILE A 153 -5.03 -4.13 -8.01
CA ILE A 153 -5.77 -3.81 -9.22
C ILE A 153 -5.67 -2.31 -9.51
N GLY A 154 -5.92 -1.47 -8.49
CA GLY A 154 -5.83 -0.02 -8.62
C GLY A 154 -4.41 0.47 -8.94
N GLU A 155 -3.37 -0.12 -8.33
CA GLU A 155 -1.96 0.13 -8.66
C GLU A 155 -1.67 -0.19 -10.13
N GLY A 156 -2.01 -1.40 -10.60
CA GLY A 156 -1.79 -1.82 -11.98
C GLY A 156 -2.51 -0.93 -12.99
N LEU A 157 -3.78 -0.62 -12.74
CA LEU A 157 -4.56 0.32 -13.58
C LEU A 157 -3.88 1.70 -13.64
N THR A 158 -3.40 2.22 -12.51
CA THR A 158 -2.73 3.52 -12.46
C THR A 158 -1.49 3.52 -13.33
N PHE A 159 -0.61 2.54 -13.16
CA PHE A 159 0.66 2.52 -13.86
C PHE A 159 0.49 2.41 -15.38
N VAL A 160 -0.47 1.63 -15.85
CA VAL A 160 -0.71 1.46 -17.28
C VAL A 160 -1.52 2.63 -17.85
N LEU A 161 -2.72 2.88 -17.31
CA LEU A 161 -3.63 3.87 -17.90
C LEU A 161 -3.10 5.30 -17.76
N THR A 162 -2.55 5.65 -16.59
CA THR A 162 -2.01 7.00 -16.39
C THR A 162 -0.78 7.23 -17.27
N SER A 163 0.06 6.20 -17.54
CA SER A 163 1.20 6.34 -18.45
C SER A 163 0.74 6.65 -19.89
N LEU A 164 -0.32 6.00 -20.36
CA LEU A 164 -0.90 6.29 -21.67
C LEU A 164 -1.44 7.73 -21.75
N VAL A 165 -2.14 8.16 -20.71
CA VAL A 165 -2.67 9.53 -20.61
C VAL A 165 -1.55 10.56 -20.58
N VAL A 166 -0.47 10.29 -19.83
CA VAL A 166 0.70 11.18 -19.71
C VAL A 166 1.43 11.32 -21.06
N VAL A 167 1.57 10.26 -21.82
CA VAL A 167 2.19 10.33 -23.15
C VAL A 167 1.36 11.18 -24.11
N ALA A 168 0.01 11.10 -24.01
CA ALA A 168 -0.88 11.86 -24.91
C ALA A 168 -1.05 13.33 -24.50
N TRP A 169 -1.12 13.63 -23.20
CA TRP A 169 -1.52 14.97 -22.68
C TRP A 169 -0.57 15.53 -21.61
N GLY A 170 0.64 14.99 -21.48
CA GLY A 170 1.64 15.42 -20.51
C GLY A 170 1.26 15.14 -19.05
N TRP A 171 2.06 15.63 -18.13
CA TRP A 171 1.85 15.40 -16.68
C TRP A 171 0.52 15.98 -16.15
N ARG A 172 0.04 17.10 -16.75
CA ARG A 172 -1.27 17.66 -16.42
C ARG A 172 -2.39 16.68 -16.74
N GLY A 173 -2.32 16.04 -17.91
CA GLY A 173 -3.25 14.99 -18.31
C GLY A 173 -3.26 13.82 -17.33
N GLY A 174 -2.11 13.42 -16.78
CA GLY A 174 -2.01 12.38 -15.76
C GLY A 174 -2.82 12.68 -14.50
N PHE A 175 -2.75 13.91 -13.98
CA PHE A 175 -3.57 14.34 -12.84
C PHE A 175 -5.05 14.51 -13.20
N LEU A 176 -5.35 15.14 -14.34
CA LEU A 176 -6.74 15.34 -14.79
C LEU A 176 -7.44 14.00 -15.08
N GLY A 177 -6.77 13.05 -15.72
CA GLY A 177 -7.29 11.71 -15.95
C GLY A 177 -7.56 10.98 -14.64
N SER A 178 -6.64 11.07 -13.67
CA SER A 178 -6.84 10.52 -12.33
C SER A 178 -8.02 11.16 -11.61
N ALA A 179 -8.23 12.47 -11.75
CA ALA A 179 -9.37 13.18 -11.19
C ALA A 179 -10.70 12.69 -11.80
N LEU A 180 -10.77 12.51 -13.11
CA LEU A 180 -11.96 11.98 -13.79
C LEU A 180 -12.28 10.55 -13.34
N VAL A 181 -11.28 9.69 -13.26
CA VAL A 181 -11.42 8.32 -12.76
C VAL A 181 -11.88 8.31 -11.30
N GLY A 182 -11.34 9.22 -10.47
CA GLY A 182 -11.78 9.40 -9.10
C GLY A 182 -13.23 9.86 -8.99
N ALA A 183 -13.65 10.83 -9.82
CA ALA A 183 -15.04 11.31 -9.87
C ALA A 183 -16.00 10.19 -10.30
N PHE A 184 -15.63 9.39 -11.30
CA PHE A 184 -16.39 8.18 -11.66
C PHE A 184 -16.49 7.20 -10.49
N GLY A 185 -15.39 6.99 -9.75
CA GLY A 185 -15.38 6.14 -8.57
C GLY A 185 -16.30 6.63 -7.45
N VAL A 186 -16.44 7.95 -7.27
CA VAL A 186 -17.42 8.53 -6.32
C VAL A 186 -18.84 8.13 -6.69
N VAL A 187 -19.20 8.26 -7.97
CA VAL A 187 -20.53 7.85 -8.45
C VAL A 187 -20.75 6.36 -8.21
N LEU A 188 -19.76 5.53 -8.55
CA LEU A 188 -19.81 4.08 -8.35
C LEU A 188 -20.01 3.71 -6.87
N ILE A 189 -19.28 4.35 -5.94
CA ILE A 189 -19.45 4.16 -4.49
C ILE A 189 -20.85 4.56 -4.06
N LEU A 190 -21.35 5.71 -4.50
CA LEU A 190 -22.68 6.20 -4.12
C LEU A 190 -23.81 5.32 -4.65
N VAL A 191 -23.61 4.62 -5.75
CA VAL A 191 -24.63 3.69 -6.32
C VAL A 191 -24.55 2.32 -5.66
N LEU A 192 -23.34 1.74 -5.54
CA LEU A 192 -23.16 0.33 -5.19
C LEU A 192 -22.96 0.09 -3.68
N PHE A 193 -22.21 0.99 -3.00
CA PHE A 193 -21.87 0.78 -1.59
C PHE A 193 -22.98 1.26 -0.66
N ARG A 194 -23.32 0.44 0.34
CA ARG A 194 -24.32 0.77 1.37
C ARG A 194 -23.76 0.44 2.75
N ASP A 195 -24.18 1.21 3.75
CA ASP A 195 -23.67 1.11 5.12
C ASP A 195 -24.12 -0.16 5.85
N ARG A 196 -25.35 -0.62 5.57
CA ARG A 196 -26.01 -1.75 6.25
C ARG A 196 -26.94 -2.53 5.33
N PRO A 197 -27.26 -3.80 5.66
CA PRO A 197 -28.25 -4.59 4.93
C PRO A 197 -29.67 -4.01 4.93
N VAL A 198 -30.04 -3.36 6.01
CA VAL A 198 -31.37 -2.72 6.22
C VAL A 198 -31.13 -1.30 6.73
N ASP A 199 -31.84 -0.32 6.17
CA ASP A 199 -31.81 1.08 6.61
C ASP A 199 -32.88 1.26 7.75
N ASP A 200 -32.68 0.62 8.90
CA ASP A 200 -33.69 0.56 9.98
C ASP A 200 -33.73 1.80 10.87
N GLY A 201 -33.03 2.89 10.52
CA GLY A 201 -32.99 4.08 11.35
C GLY A 201 -32.37 3.91 12.75
N VAL A 202 -31.86 2.71 13.05
CA VAL A 202 -31.21 2.41 14.33
C VAL A 202 -29.90 3.19 14.42
N PRO A 203 -29.71 4.02 15.47
CA PRO A 203 -28.45 4.71 15.68
C PRO A 203 -27.29 3.72 15.70
N LEU A 204 -26.14 4.15 15.17
CA LEU A 204 -24.89 3.40 15.30
C LEU A 204 -24.62 3.15 16.78
N GLU A 205 -24.72 1.91 17.24
CA GLU A 205 -24.15 1.56 18.53
C GLU A 205 -22.64 1.77 18.45
N THR A 206 -22.20 2.92 18.90
CA THR A 206 -20.78 3.18 19.12
C THR A 206 -20.40 2.37 20.34
N ALA A 207 -19.60 1.32 20.15
CA ALA A 207 -19.01 0.62 21.27
C ALA A 207 -18.34 1.66 22.20
N PRO A 208 -18.63 1.62 23.53
CA PRO A 208 -18.06 2.59 24.45
C PRO A 208 -16.53 2.48 24.39
N ARG A 209 -15.87 3.53 23.88
CA ARG A 209 -14.43 3.68 23.98
C ARG A 209 -14.11 4.04 25.42
N THR A 210 -13.62 3.09 26.19
CA THR A 210 -12.93 3.39 27.43
C THR A 210 -11.71 4.25 27.06
N GLY A 211 -11.67 5.49 27.56
CA GLY A 211 -10.56 6.39 27.33
C GLY A 211 -9.28 5.83 27.94
N GLY A 212 -8.25 5.63 27.12
CA GLY A 212 -6.95 5.12 27.54
C GLY A 212 -6.61 3.74 26.99
N LEU A 213 -5.32 3.39 27.05
CA LEU A 213 -4.83 2.06 26.66
C LEU A 213 -5.14 1.06 27.78
N THR A 214 -5.69 -0.09 27.41
CA THR A 214 -5.82 -1.21 28.35
C THR A 214 -4.43 -1.75 28.74
N PRO A 215 -4.27 -2.41 29.90
CA PRO A 215 -2.99 -3.00 30.31
C PRO A 215 -2.41 -3.93 29.22
N THR A 216 -3.26 -4.71 28.56
CA THR A 216 -2.88 -5.60 27.46
C THR A 216 -2.35 -4.83 26.25
N GLN A 217 -2.98 -3.70 25.88
CA GLN A 217 -2.50 -2.84 24.79
C GLN A 217 -1.16 -2.17 25.14
N ALA A 218 -0.99 -1.71 26.39
CA ALA A 218 0.28 -1.15 26.84
C ALA A 218 1.42 -2.19 26.82
N GLN A 219 1.11 -3.45 27.13
CA GLN A 219 2.06 -4.56 27.04
C GLN A 219 2.52 -4.82 25.61
N VAL A 220 1.62 -4.71 24.61
CA VAL A 220 1.98 -4.83 23.19
C VAL A 220 3.00 -3.78 22.75
N LEU A 221 2.86 -2.53 23.22
CA LEU A 221 3.81 -1.45 22.92
C LEU A 221 5.21 -1.69 23.50
N ARG A 222 5.32 -2.56 24.51
CA ARG A 222 6.60 -2.96 25.13
C ARG A 222 7.15 -4.27 24.57
N ASN A 223 6.40 -4.96 23.70
CA ASN A 223 6.81 -6.25 23.15
C ASN A 223 7.86 -6.06 22.02
N PRO A 224 9.12 -6.50 22.23
CA PRO A 224 10.18 -6.32 21.24
C PRO A 224 9.94 -7.09 19.95
N LEU A 225 9.19 -8.20 19.97
CA LEU A 225 8.82 -8.94 18.76
C LEU A 225 7.90 -8.10 17.86
N VAL A 226 6.94 -7.36 18.42
CA VAL A 226 6.05 -6.46 17.65
C VAL A 226 6.87 -5.37 16.95
N TRP A 227 7.83 -4.77 17.65
CA TRP A 227 8.70 -3.76 17.04
C TRP A 227 9.63 -4.34 15.98
N CYS A 228 10.13 -5.56 16.16
CA CYS A 228 10.93 -6.24 15.15
C CYS A 228 10.11 -6.49 13.88
N ILE A 229 8.86 -6.98 13.99
CA ILE A 229 7.93 -7.14 12.87
C ILE A 229 7.59 -5.79 12.23
N ALA A 230 7.38 -4.74 13.04
CA ALA A 230 7.09 -3.40 12.56
C ALA A 230 8.24 -2.81 11.72
N LEU A 231 9.48 -2.99 12.16
CA LEU A 231 10.67 -2.55 11.42
C LEU A 231 10.88 -3.40 10.15
N ALA A 232 10.66 -4.72 10.21
CA ALA A 232 10.70 -5.56 9.01
C ALA A 232 9.64 -5.12 7.98
N SER A 233 8.42 -4.79 8.44
CA SER A 233 7.38 -4.25 7.59
C SER A 233 7.74 -2.86 7.03
N ALA A 234 8.36 -1.99 7.80
CA ALA A 234 8.86 -0.70 7.32
C ALA A 234 9.90 -0.88 6.21
N CYS A 235 10.85 -1.80 6.37
CA CYS A 235 11.83 -2.13 5.33
C CYS A 235 11.16 -2.68 4.06
N MET A 236 10.16 -3.55 4.20
CA MET A 236 9.37 -4.04 3.07
C MET A 236 8.61 -2.90 2.38
N TYR A 237 8.06 -1.93 3.12
CA TYR A 237 7.41 -0.76 2.53
C TYR A 237 8.40 0.16 1.83
N ILE A 238 9.64 0.29 2.31
CA ILE A 238 10.72 0.98 1.59
C ILE A 238 10.91 0.32 0.22
N THR A 239 11.06 -1.00 0.16
CA THR A 239 11.26 -1.72 -1.12
C THR A 239 10.02 -1.65 -2.02
N ARG A 240 8.82 -1.79 -1.45
CA ARG A 240 7.57 -1.66 -2.19
C ARG A 240 7.46 -0.31 -2.90
N TYR A 241 7.67 0.77 -2.17
CA TYR A 241 7.54 2.12 -2.73
C TYR A 241 8.77 2.57 -3.51
N ALA A 242 9.93 1.90 -3.37
CA ALA A 242 11.03 2.04 -4.32
C ALA A 242 10.55 1.77 -5.76
N VAL A 243 9.79 0.70 -5.96
CA VAL A 243 9.24 0.33 -7.26
C VAL A 243 7.95 1.11 -7.57
N ASN A 244 6.98 1.14 -6.66
CA ASN A 244 5.67 1.75 -6.93
C ASN A 244 5.72 3.28 -7.09
N SER A 245 6.69 3.95 -6.45
CA SER A 245 6.84 5.41 -6.52
C SER A 245 7.91 5.86 -7.50
N TRP A 246 9.06 5.17 -7.54
CA TRP A 246 10.21 5.57 -8.35
C TRP A 246 10.56 4.59 -9.47
N GLY A 247 9.91 3.42 -9.54
CA GLY A 247 10.21 2.38 -10.53
C GLY A 247 10.04 2.87 -11.96
N ILE A 248 8.97 3.59 -12.28
CA ILE A 248 8.75 4.15 -13.62
C ILE A 248 9.86 5.15 -13.96
N PHE A 249 10.20 6.04 -13.04
CA PHE A 249 11.31 6.99 -13.21
C PHE A 249 12.65 6.26 -13.43
N TYR A 250 12.90 5.20 -12.65
CA TYR A 250 14.12 4.39 -12.77
C TYR A 250 14.18 3.65 -14.11
N PHE A 251 13.12 2.95 -14.51
CA PHE A 251 13.09 2.24 -15.79
C PHE A 251 13.26 3.20 -16.98
N HIS A 252 12.65 4.38 -16.88
CA HIS A 252 12.75 5.39 -17.93
C HIS A 252 14.16 5.97 -18.07
N HIS A 253 14.74 6.45 -16.97
CA HIS A 253 16.04 7.16 -17.02
C HIS A 253 17.26 6.23 -16.91
N ALA A 254 17.17 5.11 -16.19
CA ALA A 254 18.30 4.21 -16.00
C ALA A 254 18.40 3.11 -17.05
N LYS A 255 17.25 2.70 -17.61
CA LYS A 255 17.16 1.57 -18.58
C LYS A 255 16.65 1.97 -19.96
N GLY A 256 16.26 3.23 -20.16
CA GLY A 256 15.84 3.76 -21.47
C GLY A 256 14.47 3.29 -21.96
N TYR A 257 13.62 2.71 -21.08
CA TYR A 257 12.25 2.36 -21.45
C TYR A 257 11.39 3.60 -21.70
N SER A 258 10.44 3.52 -22.62
CA SER A 258 9.37 4.50 -22.73
C SER A 258 8.53 4.54 -21.44
N LEU A 259 7.80 5.63 -21.19
CA LEU A 259 6.94 5.75 -20.00
C LEU A 259 5.86 4.64 -19.95
N VAL A 260 5.33 4.26 -21.12
CA VAL A 260 4.31 3.19 -21.21
C VAL A 260 4.91 1.83 -20.90
N GLU A 261 6.11 1.52 -21.42
CA GLU A 261 6.81 0.26 -21.11
C GLU A 261 7.19 0.19 -19.63
N ALA A 262 7.74 1.27 -19.07
CA ALA A 262 8.06 1.37 -17.65
C ALA A 262 6.81 1.20 -16.77
N GLY A 263 5.70 1.84 -17.13
CA GLY A 263 4.41 1.67 -16.48
C GLY A 263 3.88 0.24 -16.59
N GLY A 264 4.02 -0.39 -17.76
CA GLY A 264 3.67 -1.80 -17.97
C GLY A 264 4.49 -2.75 -17.10
N LEU A 265 5.82 -2.55 -17.00
CA LEU A 265 6.70 -3.35 -16.15
C LEU A 265 6.31 -3.24 -14.67
N VAL A 266 6.09 -2.04 -14.16
CA VAL A 266 5.62 -1.85 -12.78
C VAL A 266 4.22 -2.42 -12.60
N GLY A 267 3.34 -2.31 -13.62
CA GLY A 267 2.01 -2.92 -13.65
C GLY A 267 2.04 -4.45 -13.51
N VAL A 268 3.02 -5.13 -14.13
CA VAL A 268 3.23 -6.58 -13.98
C VAL A 268 3.40 -6.94 -12.50
N SER A 269 4.18 -6.18 -11.74
CA SER A 269 4.36 -6.45 -10.30
C SER A 269 3.04 -6.37 -9.52
N SER A 270 2.14 -5.48 -9.91
CA SER A 270 0.82 -5.35 -9.26
C SER A 270 -0.06 -6.58 -9.53
N VAL A 271 -0.07 -7.10 -10.75
CA VAL A 271 -0.81 -8.33 -11.10
C VAL A 271 -0.31 -9.51 -10.28
N PHE A 272 0.99 -9.73 -10.25
CA PHE A 272 1.59 -10.81 -9.45
C PHE A 272 1.51 -10.55 -7.94
N GLY A 273 1.34 -9.30 -7.52
CA GLY A 273 1.03 -8.93 -6.15
C GLY A 273 -0.30 -9.51 -5.67
N VAL A 274 -1.34 -9.55 -6.53
CA VAL A 274 -2.61 -10.23 -6.22
C VAL A 274 -2.35 -11.72 -5.96
N VAL A 275 -1.60 -12.37 -6.87
CA VAL A 275 -1.28 -13.79 -6.75
C VAL A 275 -0.51 -14.06 -5.45
N GLY A 276 0.51 -13.27 -5.14
CA GLY A 276 1.29 -13.37 -3.92
C GLY A 276 0.45 -13.21 -2.66
N THR A 277 -0.45 -12.22 -2.62
CA THR A 277 -1.34 -11.98 -1.48
C THR A 277 -2.25 -13.18 -1.21
N VAL A 278 -2.87 -13.73 -2.26
CA VAL A 278 -3.78 -14.89 -2.14
C VAL A 278 -3.02 -16.16 -1.79
N ALA A 279 -1.88 -16.39 -2.45
CA ALA A 279 -1.09 -17.61 -2.26
C ALA A 279 -0.42 -17.67 -0.89
N SER A 280 -0.06 -16.53 -0.29
CA SER A 280 0.75 -16.50 0.94
C SER A 280 0.07 -17.16 2.15
N GLY A 281 -1.22 -16.93 2.34
CA GLY A 281 -2.00 -17.53 3.41
C GLY A 281 -2.11 -19.05 3.23
N TRP A 282 -2.50 -19.48 2.03
CA TRP A 282 -2.60 -20.89 1.68
C TRP A 282 -1.25 -21.62 1.80
N LEU A 283 -0.18 -21.03 1.28
CA LEU A 283 1.16 -21.59 1.34
C LEU A 283 1.62 -21.78 2.80
N SER A 284 1.37 -20.80 3.66
CA SER A 284 1.72 -20.86 5.08
C SER A 284 0.98 -21.99 5.80
N ASP A 285 -0.31 -22.17 5.52
CA ASP A 285 -1.13 -23.20 6.17
C ASP A 285 -0.82 -24.60 5.62
N ALA A 286 -0.67 -24.73 4.29
CA ALA A 286 -0.49 -26.03 3.63
C ALA A 286 0.93 -26.61 3.81
N PHE A 287 1.98 -25.80 3.76
CA PHE A 287 3.36 -26.28 3.73
C PHE A 287 4.16 -25.99 5.00
N PHE A 288 3.71 -25.01 5.81
CA PHE A 288 4.46 -24.60 7.01
C PHE A 288 3.67 -24.77 8.30
N GLY A 289 2.52 -25.49 8.26
CA GLY A 289 1.73 -25.80 9.47
C GLY A 289 1.24 -24.55 10.22
N GLY A 290 1.02 -23.44 9.51
CA GLY A 290 0.61 -22.16 10.10
C GLY A 290 1.77 -21.29 10.61
N ASP A 291 3.03 -21.73 10.51
CA ASP A 291 4.20 -20.87 10.81
C ASP A 291 4.29 -19.76 9.75
N ARG A 292 4.06 -18.51 10.17
CA ARG A 292 4.08 -17.33 9.30
C ARG A 292 5.50 -16.81 9.02
N THR A 293 6.46 -17.16 9.88
CA THR A 293 7.82 -16.61 9.80
C THR A 293 8.64 -17.22 8.67
N ARG A 294 8.49 -18.51 8.40
CA ARG A 294 9.20 -19.20 7.32
C ARG A 294 8.81 -18.70 5.93
N PRO A 295 7.51 -18.64 5.55
CA PRO A 295 7.14 -18.04 4.27
C PRO A 295 7.48 -16.56 4.17
N ALA A 296 7.42 -15.77 5.27
CA ALA A 296 7.87 -14.40 5.26
C ALA A 296 9.37 -14.29 4.92
N LEU A 297 10.21 -15.17 5.43
CA LEU A 297 11.63 -15.24 5.09
C LEU A 297 11.83 -15.61 3.62
N LEU A 298 11.13 -16.62 3.11
CA LEU A 298 11.19 -17.05 1.70
C LEU A 298 10.87 -15.88 0.76
N PHE A 299 9.75 -15.19 1.00
CA PHE A 299 9.34 -14.05 0.19
C PHE A 299 10.23 -12.81 0.42
N GLY A 300 10.83 -12.66 1.60
CA GLY A 300 11.84 -11.63 1.87
C GLY A 300 13.09 -11.82 1.00
N VAL A 301 13.59 -13.05 0.90
CA VAL A 301 14.71 -13.40 0.02
C VAL A 301 14.34 -13.21 -1.45
N LEU A 302 13.13 -13.63 -1.86
CA LEU A 302 12.64 -13.42 -3.23
C LEU A 302 12.54 -11.93 -3.56
N ASN A 303 12.09 -11.08 -2.62
CA ASN A 303 12.07 -9.62 -2.78
C ASN A 303 13.48 -9.05 -3.02
N ALA A 304 14.45 -9.45 -2.20
CA ALA A 304 15.83 -9.00 -2.33
C ALA A 304 16.46 -9.48 -3.65
N ALA A 305 16.25 -10.74 -4.04
CA ALA A 305 16.74 -11.30 -5.29
C ALA A 305 16.11 -10.61 -6.52
N SER A 306 14.81 -10.32 -6.49
CA SER A 306 14.10 -9.61 -7.56
C SER A 306 14.61 -8.18 -7.72
N LEU A 307 14.84 -7.46 -6.61
CA LEU A 307 15.45 -6.13 -6.65
C LEU A 307 16.90 -6.20 -7.15
N LEU A 308 17.68 -7.17 -6.73
CA LEU A 308 19.06 -7.36 -7.21
C LEU A 308 19.07 -7.60 -8.71
N LEU A 309 18.16 -8.43 -9.24
CA LEU A 309 18.02 -8.68 -10.67
C LEU A 309 17.62 -7.41 -11.43
N MET A 310 16.61 -6.68 -10.94
CA MET A 310 16.17 -5.40 -11.54
C MET A 310 17.28 -4.36 -11.59
N LEU A 311 18.05 -4.20 -10.49
CA LEU A 311 19.02 -3.12 -10.31
C LEU A 311 20.41 -3.49 -10.81
N GLY A 312 20.77 -4.78 -10.82
CA GLY A 312 22.11 -5.27 -11.15
C GLY A 312 22.39 -5.38 -12.65
N VAL A 313 21.35 -5.41 -13.50
CA VAL A 313 21.49 -5.54 -14.96
C VAL A 313 20.94 -4.28 -15.65
N PRO A 314 21.76 -3.24 -15.80
CA PRO A 314 21.27 -1.94 -16.32
C PRO A 314 20.72 -1.99 -17.75
N HIS A 315 21.34 -2.79 -18.62
CA HIS A 315 21.00 -2.92 -20.05
C HIS A 315 20.75 -4.38 -20.44
N GLY A 316 20.05 -5.12 -19.58
CA GLY A 316 19.69 -6.52 -19.83
C GLY A 316 18.52 -6.70 -20.78
N PRO A 317 18.28 -7.96 -21.22
CA PRO A 317 17.08 -8.28 -21.98
C PRO A 317 15.81 -7.93 -21.18
N LYS A 318 14.80 -7.38 -21.85
CA LYS A 318 13.50 -7.02 -21.25
C LYS A 318 12.86 -8.17 -20.45
N ALA A 319 13.12 -9.41 -20.86
CA ALA A 319 12.64 -10.60 -20.16
C ALA A 319 13.15 -10.69 -18.72
N LEU A 320 14.37 -10.23 -18.42
CA LEU A 320 14.91 -10.20 -17.04
C LEU A 320 14.18 -9.17 -16.17
N ASP A 321 13.84 -8.02 -16.73
CA ASP A 321 13.07 -7.01 -16.02
C ASP A 321 11.64 -7.48 -15.74
N VAL A 322 11.02 -8.16 -16.70
CA VAL A 322 9.71 -8.81 -16.50
C VAL A 322 9.82 -9.88 -15.39
N ALA A 323 10.83 -10.76 -15.43
CA ALA A 323 11.03 -11.78 -14.41
C ALA A 323 11.26 -11.16 -13.02
N ALA A 324 12.05 -10.08 -12.94
CA ALA A 324 12.26 -9.33 -11.72
C ALA A 324 10.95 -8.74 -11.18
N MET A 325 10.09 -8.17 -12.04
CA MET A 325 8.80 -7.60 -11.64
C MET A 325 7.79 -8.67 -11.23
N VAL A 326 7.79 -9.83 -11.87
CA VAL A 326 7.00 -11.00 -11.45
C VAL A 326 7.40 -11.46 -10.05
N GLY A 327 8.69 -11.72 -9.84
CA GLY A 327 9.22 -12.15 -8.53
C GLY A 327 8.97 -11.09 -7.45
N PHE A 328 9.20 -9.82 -7.76
CA PHE A 328 8.94 -8.70 -6.86
C PHE A 328 7.46 -8.62 -6.47
N GLY A 329 6.55 -8.71 -7.43
CA GLY A 329 5.11 -8.67 -7.17
C GLY A 329 4.66 -9.80 -6.26
N LEU A 330 5.04 -11.05 -6.58
CA LEU A 330 4.77 -12.23 -5.73
C LEU A 330 5.29 -12.01 -4.31
N ALA A 331 6.52 -11.53 -4.17
CA ALA A 331 7.15 -11.31 -2.88
C ALA A 331 6.43 -10.22 -2.07
N ILE A 332 6.20 -9.04 -2.67
CA ILE A 332 5.56 -7.92 -1.96
C ILE A 332 4.13 -8.24 -1.59
N GLY A 333 3.33 -8.84 -2.50
CA GLY A 333 1.96 -9.23 -2.17
C GLY A 333 1.91 -10.18 -0.97
N SER A 334 2.82 -11.16 -0.93
CA SER A 334 2.94 -12.10 0.19
C SER A 334 3.40 -11.43 1.48
N LEU A 335 4.41 -10.58 1.42
CA LEU A 335 4.97 -9.89 2.58
C LEU A 335 3.98 -8.89 3.20
N VAL A 336 3.18 -8.20 2.38
CA VAL A 336 2.11 -7.31 2.88
C VAL A 336 1.10 -8.09 3.73
N CYS A 337 0.73 -9.30 3.29
CA CYS A 337 -0.16 -10.17 4.05
C CYS A 337 0.50 -10.69 5.34
N LEU A 338 1.72 -11.18 5.24
CA LEU A 338 2.44 -11.82 6.34
C LEU A 338 2.96 -10.80 7.37
N LEU A 339 3.84 -9.88 6.98
CA LEU A 339 4.45 -8.88 7.87
C LEU A 339 3.47 -7.76 8.24
N GLY A 340 2.69 -7.28 7.25
CA GLY A 340 1.74 -6.19 7.47
C GLY A 340 0.49 -6.60 8.24
N GLY A 341 0.19 -7.88 8.36
CA GLY A 341 -1.04 -8.40 8.95
C GLY A 341 -0.84 -9.58 9.89
N LEU A 342 -0.69 -10.78 9.32
CA LEU A 342 -0.82 -12.04 10.07
C LEU A 342 0.20 -12.17 11.21
N MET A 343 1.48 -11.90 10.98
CA MET A 343 2.51 -12.03 12.02
C MET A 343 2.27 -11.07 13.20
N ALA A 344 1.77 -9.87 12.93
CA ALA A 344 1.45 -8.91 13.97
C ALA A 344 0.29 -9.39 14.85
N VAL A 345 -0.75 -9.96 14.22
CA VAL A 345 -1.93 -10.48 14.94
C VAL A 345 -1.57 -11.73 15.75
N ASP A 346 -0.81 -12.67 15.16
CA ASP A 346 -0.47 -13.95 15.76
C ASP A 346 0.55 -13.80 16.93
N SER A 347 1.25 -12.66 17.01
CA SER A 347 2.25 -12.39 18.07
C SER A 347 1.70 -11.79 19.36
N VAL A 348 0.38 -11.54 19.42
CA VAL A 348 -0.26 -10.88 20.58
C VAL A 348 -1.62 -11.48 20.90
N PRO A 349 -2.15 -11.30 22.13
CA PRO A 349 -3.52 -11.69 22.46
C PRO A 349 -4.56 -11.03 21.54
N LYS A 350 -5.63 -11.74 21.19
CA LYS A 350 -6.69 -11.26 20.28
C LYS A 350 -7.24 -9.88 20.65
N ALA A 351 -7.35 -9.58 21.95
CA ALA A 351 -7.84 -8.29 22.44
C ALA A 351 -6.91 -7.10 22.10
N ALA A 352 -5.65 -7.36 21.76
CA ALA A 352 -4.65 -6.35 21.45
C ALA A 352 -4.16 -6.39 19.99
N ALA A 353 -4.73 -7.26 19.14
CA ALA A 353 -4.37 -7.41 17.74
C ALA A 353 -4.46 -6.09 16.95
N GLY A 354 -5.48 -5.27 17.22
CA GLY A 354 -5.63 -3.94 16.61
C GLY A 354 -4.49 -2.99 16.95
N THR A 355 -3.96 -3.05 18.19
CA THR A 355 -2.81 -2.23 18.60
C THR A 355 -1.54 -2.66 17.88
N ALA A 356 -1.29 -3.98 17.75
CA ALA A 356 -0.15 -4.49 17.00
C ALA A 356 -0.21 -4.10 15.52
N LEU A 357 -1.37 -4.25 14.87
CA LEU A 357 -1.58 -3.79 13.50
C LEU A 357 -1.38 -2.27 13.34
N GLY A 358 -1.78 -1.49 14.35
CA GLY A 358 -1.56 -0.05 14.39
C GLY A 358 -0.07 0.30 14.39
N VAL A 359 0.71 -0.33 15.27
CA VAL A 359 2.18 -0.13 15.34
C VAL A 359 2.85 -0.49 14.03
N VAL A 360 2.56 -1.67 13.49
CA VAL A 360 3.12 -2.13 12.20
C VAL A 360 2.70 -1.21 11.06
N GLY A 361 1.44 -0.79 11.03
CA GLY A 361 0.91 0.10 9.99
C GLY A 361 1.59 1.48 10.00
N ILE A 362 1.79 2.08 11.19
CA ILE A 362 2.50 3.36 11.32
C ILE A 362 3.94 3.22 10.85
N ALA A 363 4.68 2.21 11.35
CA ALA A 363 6.06 1.97 10.94
C ALA A 363 6.19 1.80 9.43
N SER A 364 5.26 1.07 8.81
CA SER A 364 5.19 0.86 7.35
C SER A 364 5.03 2.18 6.58
N TYR A 365 4.12 3.04 7.02
CA TYR A 365 3.89 4.34 6.35
C TYR A 365 5.02 5.34 6.60
N VAL A 366 5.65 5.29 7.78
CA VAL A 366 6.88 6.06 8.04
C VAL A 366 8.00 5.58 7.12
N GLY A 367 8.15 4.26 6.94
CA GLY A 367 9.10 3.68 5.98
C GLY A 367 8.84 4.13 4.55
N ALA A 368 7.56 4.13 4.12
CA ALA A 368 7.18 4.60 2.79
C ALA A 368 7.50 6.09 2.57
N GLY A 369 7.20 6.94 3.55
CA GLY A 369 7.52 8.36 3.48
C GLY A 369 9.03 8.61 3.47
N LEU A 370 9.78 7.93 4.34
CA LEU A 370 11.24 8.00 4.36
C LEU A 370 11.83 7.58 3.01
N GLN A 371 11.31 6.49 2.43
CA GLN A 371 11.73 6.00 1.12
C GLN A 371 11.57 7.06 0.04
N ASP A 372 10.40 7.70 -0.05
CA ASP A 372 10.12 8.65 -1.13
C ASP A 372 11.02 9.89 -1.01
N MET A 373 11.20 10.41 0.21
CA MET A 373 12.08 11.53 0.52
C MET A 373 13.55 11.22 0.21
N VAL A 374 14.07 10.09 0.74
CA VAL A 374 15.49 9.72 0.57
C VAL A 374 15.78 9.39 -0.89
N SER A 375 14.89 8.67 -1.58
CA SER A 375 15.09 8.36 -3.00
C SER A 375 15.11 9.63 -3.86
N GLY A 376 14.17 10.55 -3.65
CA GLY A 376 14.16 11.83 -4.36
C GLY A 376 15.43 12.65 -4.14
N TRP A 377 15.92 12.70 -2.90
CA TRP A 377 17.15 13.40 -2.55
C TRP A 377 18.40 12.75 -3.15
N LEU A 378 18.51 11.41 -3.10
CA LEU A 378 19.64 10.68 -3.68
C LEU A 378 19.66 10.79 -5.21
N ILE A 379 18.51 10.69 -5.87
CA ILE A 379 18.37 10.86 -7.32
C ILE A 379 18.73 12.30 -7.72
N GLY A 380 18.22 13.30 -6.99
CA GLY A 380 18.54 14.69 -7.26
C GLY A 380 20.03 15.02 -7.14
N ARG A 381 20.72 14.40 -6.16
CA ARG A 381 22.19 14.50 -6.02
C ARG A 381 22.99 13.71 -7.06
N GLY A 382 22.33 12.71 -7.66
CA GLY A 382 22.93 11.92 -8.74
C GLY A 382 22.79 12.56 -10.13
N GLN A 383 22.18 13.74 -10.26
CA GLN A 383 22.07 14.42 -11.55
C GLN A 383 23.45 14.80 -12.08
N LEU A 384 23.78 14.34 -13.28
CA LEU A 384 25.07 14.57 -13.91
C LEU A 384 25.14 15.99 -14.49
N ILE A 385 26.23 16.71 -14.16
CA ILE A 385 26.47 18.08 -14.63
C ILE A 385 26.69 18.04 -16.14
N GLY A 386 25.97 18.88 -16.89
CA GLY A 386 26.11 19.00 -18.35
C GLY A 386 25.31 18.04 -19.18
N ALA A 387 24.62 17.09 -18.58
CA ALA A 387 23.69 16.20 -19.25
C ALA A 387 22.27 16.37 -18.68
N SER A 388 21.37 17.01 -19.42
CA SER A 388 19.98 17.11 -19.01
C SER A 388 19.37 15.71 -18.89
N GLN A 389 18.77 15.40 -17.73
CA GLN A 389 18.06 14.15 -17.45
C GLN A 389 18.92 12.86 -17.33
N ALA A 390 20.24 12.97 -17.19
CA ALA A 390 21.10 11.85 -16.84
C ALA A 390 21.37 11.81 -15.33
N TYR A 391 21.18 10.62 -14.73
CA TYR A 391 21.28 10.42 -13.28
C TYR A 391 22.18 9.23 -12.94
N ASP A 392 23.00 9.39 -11.89
CA ASP A 392 23.68 8.26 -11.24
C ASP A 392 22.74 7.66 -10.18
N PHE A 393 22.25 6.46 -10.46
CA PHE A 393 21.38 5.73 -9.55
C PHE A 393 22.14 4.85 -8.53
N SER A 394 23.46 4.86 -8.48
CA SER A 394 24.24 3.95 -7.64
C SER A 394 23.84 4.03 -6.16
N ARG A 395 23.73 5.24 -5.62
CA ARG A 395 23.39 5.48 -4.21
C ARG A 395 21.97 5.06 -3.88
N VAL A 396 20.98 5.38 -4.73
CA VAL A 396 19.59 4.99 -4.48
C VAL A 396 19.39 3.49 -4.64
N ARG A 397 20.08 2.84 -5.58
CA ARG A 397 20.10 1.36 -5.70
C ARG A 397 20.63 0.72 -4.43
N SER A 398 21.76 1.21 -3.89
CA SER A 398 22.30 0.73 -2.62
C SER A 398 21.31 0.90 -1.47
N PHE A 399 20.62 2.04 -1.39
CA PHE A 399 19.58 2.28 -0.37
C PHE A 399 18.44 1.25 -0.45
N TRP A 400 17.91 0.99 -1.65
CA TRP A 400 16.82 0.04 -1.84
C TRP A 400 17.23 -1.40 -1.52
N LEU A 401 18.43 -1.82 -1.95
CA LEU A 401 18.96 -3.15 -1.64
C LEU A 401 19.25 -3.32 -0.15
N THR A 402 19.84 -2.31 0.50
CA THR A 402 20.10 -2.34 1.95
C THR A 402 18.78 -2.50 2.72
N ALA A 403 17.72 -1.79 2.33
CA ALA A 403 16.40 -1.95 2.95
C ALA A 403 15.85 -3.38 2.76
N ALA A 404 16.00 -3.98 1.56
CA ALA A 404 15.58 -5.36 1.33
C ALA A 404 16.32 -6.35 2.23
N LEU A 405 17.65 -6.23 2.31
CA LEU A 405 18.49 -7.11 3.14
C LEU A 405 18.21 -6.91 4.65
N ALA A 406 18.03 -5.67 5.09
CA ALA A 406 17.62 -5.37 6.46
C ALA A 406 16.26 -5.97 6.81
N GLY A 407 15.30 -5.94 5.87
CA GLY A 407 14.00 -6.60 6.03
C GLY A 407 14.13 -8.11 6.22
N VAL A 408 15.00 -8.77 5.44
CA VAL A 408 15.32 -10.20 5.61
C VAL A 408 15.94 -10.46 6.98
N ALA A 409 16.95 -9.69 7.37
CA ALA A 409 17.62 -9.84 8.67
C ALA A 409 16.66 -9.67 9.86
N LEU A 410 15.78 -8.66 9.81
CA LEU A 410 14.75 -8.44 10.82
C LEU A 410 13.73 -9.59 10.85
N THR A 411 13.38 -10.17 9.71
CA THR A 411 12.48 -11.34 9.65
C THR A 411 13.14 -12.57 10.29
N VAL A 412 14.44 -12.78 10.07
CA VAL A 412 15.22 -13.84 10.76
C VAL A 412 15.24 -13.60 12.26
N LEU A 413 15.47 -12.35 12.69
CA LEU A 413 15.46 -11.99 14.11
C LEU A 413 14.07 -12.23 14.75
N ALA A 414 13.01 -11.84 14.06
CA ALA A 414 11.64 -12.08 14.52
C ALA A 414 11.35 -13.59 14.66
N GLN A 415 11.82 -14.41 13.72
CA GLN A 415 11.69 -15.86 13.79
C GLN A 415 12.43 -16.44 15.00
N TRP A 416 13.65 -15.99 15.25
CA TRP A 416 14.44 -16.43 16.38
C TRP A 416 13.78 -16.03 17.73
N MET A 417 13.28 -14.79 17.84
CA MET A 417 12.57 -14.32 19.03
C MET A 417 11.28 -15.13 19.28
N HIS A 418 10.51 -15.40 18.24
CA HIS A 418 9.29 -16.20 18.32
C HIS A 418 9.57 -17.62 18.81
N ARG A 419 10.62 -18.29 18.28
CA ARG A 419 11.02 -19.62 18.71
C ARG A 419 11.47 -19.64 20.16
N ARG A 420 12.23 -18.65 20.62
CA ARG A 420 12.64 -18.55 22.04
C ARG A 420 11.45 -18.39 22.98
N ALA A 421 10.48 -17.55 22.62
CA ALA A 421 9.27 -17.36 23.42
C ALA A 421 8.49 -18.67 23.62
N ASN A 422 8.40 -19.51 22.56
CA ASN A 422 7.73 -20.81 22.64
C ASN A 422 8.50 -21.85 23.48
N LEU A 423 9.84 -21.77 23.52
CA LEU A 423 10.67 -22.67 24.34
C LEU A 423 10.64 -22.32 25.83
N THR A 424 10.34 -21.06 26.18
CA THR A 424 10.25 -20.60 27.57
C THR A 424 8.85 -20.79 28.20
N GLN A 425 7.87 -21.30 27.45
CA GLN A 425 6.56 -21.75 27.94
C GLN A 425 6.42 -23.28 27.78
N PRO A 426 7.10 -24.10 28.59
CA PRO A 426 6.90 -25.56 28.56
C PRO A 426 5.58 -25.89 29.30
N GLY A 427 4.56 -26.35 28.59
CA GLY A 427 3.43 -27.03 29.20
C GLY A 427 2.06 -26.38 29.06
N SER A 428 1.50 -26.41 27.83
CA SER A 428 0.04 -26.36 27.64
C SER A 428 -0.44 -27.38 26.59
N GLU A 429 0.35 -28.39 26.29
CA GLU A 429 -0.12 -29.59 25.58
C GLU A 429 -0.37 -30.66 26.63
N GLY A 430 -1.59 -30.71 27.19
CA GLY A 430 -1.96 -31.76 28.14
C GLY A 430 -3.06 -31.38 29.12
N SER A 431 -4.25 -31.00 28.66
CA SER A 431 -5.49 -31.20 29.40
C SER A 431 -6.70 -31.05 28.47
#